data_0877771495a79f91b7294993f9aafb2f
#
_entry.id   0877771495a79f91b7294993f9aafb2f
#
_cell.length_a   1.000
_cell.length_b   1.000
_cell.length_c   1.000
_cell.angle_alpha   90.00
_cell.angle_beta   90.00
_cell.angle_gamma   90.00
#
_symmetry.space_group_name_H-M   'P 1'
#
loop_
_entity.id
_entity.type
_entity.pdbx_description
1 polymer ?
#
loop_
_entity_poly.entity_id
_entity_poly.type
_entity_poly.pdbx_seq_one_letter_code
_entity_poly.pdbx_strand_id
1 'polypeptide(L)'
;SKNDKEIWAKLDSALAIDPTNIKVYVGRISYLSACKKYREILSVLRQAEKQSPLSADLWSMKAMFEDYFGDSLTAQKNYRSADSAYAILIKEYATDSLKYASFRINRALNMALMTDNIAVLKEEVELAKKIFPETWKGLDTNVYGKNKKDFFDKCFNVRKK
;
A
#
# COMPACT_ATOMS: atom_id res chain seq x y z
N SER A 1 2.39 -13.37 -21.68
CA SER A 1 2.32 -12.89 -23.08
C SER A 1 3.70 -12.42 -23.56
N LYS A 2 3.87 -12.20 -24.88
CA LYS A 2 5.12 -11.64 -25.44
C LYS A 2 5.38 -10.25 -24.85
N ASN A 3 4.34 -9.47 -24.67
CA ASN A 3 4.37 -8.12 -24.07
C ASN A 3 4.87 -8.14 -22.61
N ASP A 4 4.51 -9.17 -21.83
CA ASP A 4 4.97 -9.31 -20.44
C ASP A 4 6.48 -9.50 -20.35
N LYS A 5 7.04 -10.32 -21.23
CA LYS A 5 8.49 -10.56 -21.30
C LYS A 5 9.27 -9.28 -21.65
N GLU A 6 8.74 -8.48 -22.56
CA GLU A 6 9.36 -7.21 -22.95
C GLU A 6 9.33 -6.18 -21.81
N ILE A 7 8.20 -6.06 -21.10
CA ILE A 7 8.08 -5.18 -19.93
C ILE A 7 9.08 -5.59 -18.85
N TRP A 8 9.14 -6.89 -18.56
CA TRP A 8 10.04 -7.42 -17.53
C TRP A 8 11.52 -7.19 -17.89
N ALA A 9 11.90 -7.44 -19.14
CA ALA A 9 13.26 -7.19 -19.62
C ALA A 9 13.68 -5.71 -19.51
N LYS A 10 12.77 -4.78 -19.79
CA LYS A 10 13.02 -3.33 -19.61
C LYS A 10 13.23 -2.96 -18.15
N LEU A 11 12.41 -3.51 -17.24
CA LEU A 11 12.54 -3.28 -15.81
C LEU A 11 13.85 -3.88 -15.25
N ASP A 12 14.25 -5.06 -15.73
CA ASP A 12 15.52 -5.69 -15.35
C ASP A 12 16.72 -4.87 -15.84
N SER A 13 16.69 -4.40 -17.10
CA SER A 13 17.73 -3.54 -17.67
C SER A 13 17.87 -2.23 -16.88
N ALA A 14 16.76 -1.63 -16.48
CA ALA A 14 16.78 -0.39 -15.69
C ALA A 14 17.41 -0.61 -14.30
N LEU A 15 17.13 -1.74 -13.63
CA LEU A 15 17.76 -2.07 -12.34
C LEU A 15 19.22 -2.47 -12.46
N ALA A 16 19.64 -3.01 -13.61
CA ALA A 16 21.05 -3.28 -13.88
C ALA A 16 21.87 -1.98 -14.00
N ILE A 17 21.24 -0.90 -14.47
CA ILE A 17 21.86 0.43 -14.57
C ILE A 17 21.87 1.13 -13.20
N ASP A 18 20.75 1.13 -12.50
CA ASP A 18 20.59 1.75 -11.17
C ASP A 18 19.74 0.87 -10.27
N PRO A 19 20.36 0.00 -9.45
CA PRO A 19 19.65 -0.91 -8.54
C PRO A 19 18.93 -0.17 -7.40
N THR A 20 19.20 1.12 -7.18
CA THR A 20 18.56 1.94 -6.15
C THR A 20 17.33 2.69 -6.67
N ASN A 21 17.01 2.59 -7.95
CA ASN A 21 15.91 3.32 -8.55
C ASN A 21 14.54 2.79 -8.09
N ILE A 22 14.00 3.44 -7.07
CA ILE A 22 12.73 3.07 -6.45
C ILE A 22 11.56 3.07 -7.46
N LYS A 23 11.59 3.91 -8.49
CA LYS A 23 10.53 3.97 -9.51
C LYS A 23 10.43 2.67 -10.30
N VAL A 24 11.53 1.97 -10.51
CA VAL A 24 11.53 0.67 -11.18
C VAL A 24 10.87 -0.40 -10.31
N TYR A 25 11.13 -0.40 -9.00
CA TYR A 25 10.44 -1.31 -8.07
C TYR A 25 8.94 -1.02 -8.03
N VAL A 26 8.53 0.25 -8.00
CA VAL A 26 7.11 0.65 -8.08
C VAL A 26 6.49 0.18 -9.39
N GLY A 27 7.19 0.29 -10.51
CA GLY A 27 6.74 -0.24 -11.81
C GLY A 27 6.52 -1.75 -11.77
N ARG A 28 7.44 -2.51 -11.17
CA ARG A 28 7.29 -3.97 -10.96
C ARG A 28 6.08 -4.30 -10.09
N ILE A 29 5.90 -3.58 -8.99
CA ILE A 29 4.76 -3.76 -8.08
C ILE A 29 3.44 -3.51 -8.83
N SER A 30 3.36 -2.43 -9.59
CA SER A 30 2.16 -2.09 -10.37
C SER A 30 1.81 -3.18 -11.39
N TYR A 31 2.80 -3.68 -12.11
CA TYR A 31 2.62 -4.77 -13.06
C TYR A 31 2.16 -6.07 -12.36
N LEU A 32 2.82 -6.47 -11.29
CA LEU A 32 2.48 -7.67 -10.52
C LEU A 32 1.09 -7.57 -9.89
N SER A 33 0.71 -6.37 -9.45
CA SER A 33 -0.63 -6.09 -8.91
C SER A 33 -1.71 -6.30 -9.98
N ALA A 34 -1.50 -5.79 -11.19
CA ALA A 34 -2.40 -6.01 -12.32
C ALA A 34 -2.54 -7.50 -12.67
N CYS A 35 -1.46 -8.28 -12.49
CA CYS A 35 -1.43 -9.73 -12.68
C CYS A 35 -1.92 -10.52 -11.45
N LYS A 36 -2.25 -9.85 -10.35
CA LYS A 36 -2.63 -10.46 -9.05
C LYS A 36 -1.57 -11.42 -8.46
N LYS A 37 -0.31 -11.13 -8.73
CA LYS A 37 0.85 -11.92 -8.26
C LYS A 37 1.39 -11.39 -6.93
N TYR A 38 0.59 -11.47 -5.89
CA TYR A 38 0.83 -10.80 -4.61
C TYR A 38 2.06 -11.31 -3.85
N ARG A 39 2.39 -12.60 -3.93
CA ARG A 39 3.63 -13.12 -3.32
C ARG A 39 4.89 -12.55 -3.97
N GLU A 40 4.84 -12.36 -5.28
CA GLU A 40 5.95 -11.76 -6.03
C GLU A 40 6.11 -10.28 -5.68
N ILE A 41 5.01 -9.55 -5.40
CA ILE A 41 5.06 -8.18 -4.88
C ILE A 41 5.84 -8.11 -3.56
N LEU A 42 5.57 -9.01 -2.63
CA LEU A 42 6.28 -9.05 -1.35
C LEU A 42 7.79 -9.29 -1.55
N SER A 43 8.16 -10.14 -2.49
CA SER A 43 9.56 -10.36 -2.88
C SER A 43 10.21 -9.08 -3.42
N VAL A 44 9.52 -8.34 -4.30
CA VAL A 44 10.01 -7.06 -4.85
C VAL A 44 10.17 -6.01 -3.76
N LEU A 45 9.23 -5.91 -2.82
CA LEU A 45 9.32 -4.99 -1.68
C LEU A 45 10.53 -5.28 -0.78
N ARG A 46 10.81 -6.56 -0.53
CA ARG A 46 12.00 -6.99 0.22
C ARG A 46 13.31 -6.65 -0.51
N GLN A 47 13.32 -6.76 -1.83
CA GLN A 47 14.47 -6.35 -2.64
C GLN A 47 14.67 -4.82 -2.58
N ALA A 48 13.59 -4.05 -2.74
CA ALA A 48 13.64 -2.59 -2.67
C ALA A 48 14.16 -2.10 -1.31
N GLU A 49 13.71 -2.70 -0.21
CA GLU A 49 14.13 -2.37 1.15
C GLU A 49 15.65 -2.52 1.36
N LYS A 50 16.28 -3.51 0.72
CA LYS A 50 17.72 -3.72 0.79
C LYS A 50 18.52 -2.64 0.08
N GLN A 51 17.92 -1.95 -0.89
CA GLN A 51 18.59 -0.93 -1.71
C GLN A 51 18.40 0.48 -1.16
N SER A 52 17.24 0.77 -0.57
CA SER A 52 16.95 2.07 0.01
C SER A 52 15.79 1.98 1.03
N PRO A 53 15.67 2.93 1.98
CA PRO A 53 14.52 2.98 2.88
C PRO A 53 13.20 3.05 2.09
N LEU A 54 12.22 2.27 2.52
CA LEU A 54 10.89 2.29 1.93
C LEU A 54 10.14 3.57 2.32
N SER A 55 9.29 4.08 1.41
CA SER A 55 8.30 5.10 1.73
C SER A 55 7.24 4.56 2.69
N ALA A 56 6.46 5.46 3.32
CA ALA A 56 5.36 5.06 4.18
C ALA A 56 4.38 4.12 3.48
N ASP A 57 4.00 4.41 2.24
CA ASP A 57 3.08 3.59 1.45
C ASP A 57 3.66 2.20 1.14
N LEU A 58 4.94 2.12 0.83
CA LEU A 58 5.60 0.83 0.58
C LEU A 58 5.81 0.01 1.86
N TRP A 59 6.10 0.65 3.00
CA TRP A 59 6.12 0.00 4.30
C TRP A 59 4.75 -0.60 4.64
N SER A 60 3.68 0.19 4.47
CA SER A 60 2.32 -0.26 4.73
C SER A 60 1.90 -1.41 3.81
N MET A 61 2.23 -1.33 2.52
CA MET A 61 1.98 -2.39 1.55
C MET A 61 2.72 -3.67 1.91
N LYS A 62 3.99 -3.57 2.31
CA LYS A 62 4.78 -4.72 2.74
C LYS A 62 4.16 -5.40 3.97
N ALA A 63 3.78 -4.61 4.98
CA ALA A 63 3.10 -5.11 6.17
C ALA A 63 1.79 -5.82 5.83
N MET A 64 0.97 -5.22 4.97
CA MET A 64 -0.30 -5.78 4.52
C MET A 64 -0.13 -7.15 3.86
N PHE A 65 0.86 -7.33 2.98
CA PHE A 65 1.09 -8.63 2.34
C PHE A 65 1.70 -9.65 3.30
N GLU A 66 2.58 -9.24 4.21
CA GLU A 66 3.10 -10.14 5.25
C GLU A 66 1.95 -10.65 6.13
N ASP A 67 1.05 -9.77 6.55
CA ASP A 67 -0.13 -10.12 7.35
C ASP A 67 -1.08 -11.04 6.56
N TYR A 68 -1.37 -10.71 5.32
CA TYR A 68 -2.20 -11.53 4.43
C TYR A 68 -1.64 -12.95 4.23
N PHE A 69 -0.32 -13.10 4.17
CA PHE A 69 0.35 -14.40 4.03
C PHE A 69 0.66 -15.08 5.36
N GLY A 70 0.25 -14.53 6.49
CA GLY A 70 0.31 -15.15 7.81
C GLY A 70 1.55 -14.84 8.64
N ASP A 71 2.44 -13.94 8.20
CA ASP A 71 3.57 -13.44 8.99
C ASP A 71 3.15 -12.19 9.79
N SER A 72 2.25 -12.40 10.74
CA SER A 72 1.67 -11.32 11.54
C SER A 72 2.70 -10.61 12.42
N LEU A 73 3.74 -11.30 12.86
CA LEU A 73 4.77 -10.70 13.71
C LEU A 73 5.61 -9.66 12.95
N THR A 74 6.09 -10.04 11.75
CA THR A 74 6.83 -9.12 10.88
C THR A 74 5.91 -7.99 10.37
N ALA A 75 4.67 -8.31 10.04
CA ALA A 75 3.68 -7.33 9.64
C ALA A 75 3.47 -6.24 10.70
N GLN A 76 3.31 -6.60 11.97
CA GLN A 76 3.14 -5.65 13.06
C GLN A 76 4.31 -4.67 13.18
N LYS A 77 5.54 -5.16 13.01
CA LYS A 77 6.73 -4.30 13.00
C LYS A 77 6.68 -3.30 11.84
N ASN A 78 6.32 -3.75 10.65
CA ASN A 78 6.30 -2.93 9.45
C ASN A 78 5.12 -1.95 9.44
N TYR A 79 3.96 -2.31 10.00
CA TYR A 79 2.85 -1.36 10.22
C TYR A 79 3.28 -0.19 11.11
N ARG A 80 4.05 -0.46 12.18
CA ARG A 80 4.57 0.59 13.06
C ARG A 80 5.58 1.49 12.33
N SER A 81 6.44 0.93 11.50
CA SER A 81 7.37 1.71 10.66
C SER A 81 6.62 2.62 9.71
N ALA A 82 5.56 2.10 9.06
CA ALA A 82 4.69 2.88 8.19
C ALA A 82 3.97 4.00 8.95
N ASP A 83 3.42 3.70 10.13
CA ASP A 83 2.73 4.70 10.96
C ASP A 83 3.64 5.88 11.32
N SER A 84 4.87 5.59 11.74
CA SER A 84 5.88 6.61 12.06
C SER A 84 6.23 7.46 10.84
N ALA A 85 6.38 6.85 9.67
CA ALA A 85 6.67 7.55 8.42
C ALA A 85 5.49 8.42 7.97
N TYR A 86 4.25 7.95 8.08
CA TYR A 86 3.05 8.76 7.82
C TYR A 86 2.94 9.94 8.76
N ALA A 87 3.26 9.78 10.06
CA ALA A 87 3.22 10.87 11.02
C ALA A 87 4.15 12.03 10.62
N ILE A 88 5.32 11.71 10.06
CA ILE A 88 6.26 12.72 9.52
C ILE A 88 5.65 13.42 8.30
N LEU A 89 5.16 12.66 7.33
CA LEU A 89 4.57 13.20 6.10
C LEU A 89 3.36 14.09 6.37
N ILE A 90 2.49 13.71 7.30
CA ILE A 90 1.33 14.52 7.69
C ILE A 90 1.75 15.87 8.25
N LYS A 91 2.83 15.95 9.02
CA LYS A 91 3.39 17.22 9.51
C LYS A 91 4.03 18.03 8.39
N GLU A 92 4.81 17.39 7.53
CA GLU A 92 5.51 18.02 6.42
C GLU A 92 4.55 18.66 5.41
N TYR A 93 3.46 17.96 5.10
CA TYR A 93 2.45 18.41 4.14
C TYR A 93 1.21 19.04 4.78
N ALA A 94 1.31 19.57 6.01
CA ALA A 94 0.17 20.15 6.72
C ALA A 94 -0.53 21.31 5.98
N THR A 95 0.18 22.01 5.10
CA THR A 95 -0.35 23.12 4.28
C THR A 95 -0.80 22.70 2.88
N ASP A 96 -0.47 21.48 2.43
CA ASP A 96 -0.97 20.89 1.18
C ASP A 96 -2.21 20.04 1.50
N SER A 97 -3.37 20.66 1.43
CA SER A 97 -4.63 20.08 1.88
C SER A 97 -4.93 18.71 1.27
N LEU A 98 -4.65 18.52 -0.02
CA LEU A 98 -4.92 17.25 -0.70
C LEU A 98 -3.96 16.14 -0.26
N LYS A 99 -2.65 16.42 -0.20
CA LYS A 99 -1.64 15.48 0.28
C LYS A 99 -1.86 15.14 1.76
N TYR A 100 -2.15 16.15 2.57
CA TYR A 100 -2.46 15.97 3.98
C TYR A 100 -3.63 15.00 4.18
N ALA A 101 -4.74 15.18 3.47
CA ALA A 101 -5.89 14.29 3.55
C ALA A 101 -5.56 12.88 3.05
N SER A 102 -4.82 12.75 1.95
CA SER A 102 -4.39 11.47 1.39
C SER A 102 -3.51 10.68 2.35
N PHE A 103 -2.51 11.32 2.96
CA PHE A 103 -1.65 10.66 3.94
C PHE A 103 -2.40 10.26 5.21
N ARG A 104 -3.37 11.05 5.65
CA ARG A 104 -4.23 10.68 6.78
C ARG A 104 -5.07 9.44 6.48
N ILE A 105 -5.68 9.35 5.30
CA ILE A 105 -6.44 8.16 4.88
C ILE A 105 -5.52 6.94 4.79
N ASN A 106 -4.35 7.06 4.19
CA ASN A 106 -3.40 5.95 4.07
C ASN A 106 -2.89 5.49 5.43
N ARG A 107 -2.61 6.44 6.35
CA ARG A 107 -2.28 6.12 7.74
C ARG A 107 -3.42 5.41 8.46
N ALA A 108 -4.67 5.87 8.25
CA ALA A 108 -5.84 5.25 8.85
C ALA A 108 -6.07 3.82 8.34
N LEU A 109 -5.83 3.53 7.06
CA LEU A 109 -5.82 2.18 6.52
C LEU A 109 -4.74 1.31 7.20
N ASN A 110 -3.53 1.82 7.31
CA ASN A 110 -2.43 1.14 7.98
C ASN A 110 -2.78 0.82 9.45
N MET A 111 -3.34 1.78 10.18
CA MET A 111 -3.78 1.60 11.55
C MET A 111 -4.94 0.60 11.67
N ALA A 112 -5.91 0.68 10.75
CA ALA A 112 -7.05 -0.24 10.71
C ALA A 112 -6.62 -1.70 10.53
N LEU A 113 -5.64 -1.95 9.67
CA LEU A 113 -5.07 -3.28 9.45
C LEU A 113 -4.19 -3.73 10.64
N MET A 114 -3.39 -2.83 11.20
CA MET A 114 -2.55 -3.12 12.35
C MET A 114 -3.37 -3.53 13.59
N THR A 115 -4.52 -2.88 13.81
CA THR A 115 -5.36 -3.07 15.01
C THR A 115 -6.61 -3.93 14.77
N ASP A 116 -6.83 -4.38 13.54
CA ASP A 116 -8.08 -5.03 13.11
C ASP A 116 -9.33 -4.20 13.41
N ASN A 117 -9.24 -2.89 13.21
CA ASN A 117 -10.35 -1.96 13.44
C ASN A 117 -10.62 -1.09 12.21
N ILE A 118 -11.48 -1.55 11.32
CA ILE A 118 -11.83 -0.84 10.06
C ILE A 118 -12.59 0.47 10.32
N ALA A 119 -13.21 0.66 11.48
CA ALA A 119 -13.92 1.88 11.81
C ALA A 119 -13.01 3.12 11.74
N VAL A 120 -11.75 3.00 12.16
CA VAL A 120 -10.74 4.08 12.08
C VAL A 120 -10.57 4.61 10.66
N LEU A 121 -10.51 3.71 9.66
CA LEU A 121 -10.44 4.10 8.26
C LEU A 121 -11.72 4.77 7.77
N LYS A 122 -12.87 4.21 8.13
CA LYS A 122 -14.18 4.74 7.70
C LYS A 122 -14.40 6.16 8.24
N GLU A 123 -14.03 6.42 9.48
CA GLU A 123 -14.12 7.76 10.11
C GLU A 123 -13.23 8.77 9.37
N GLU A 124 -12.00 8.43 9.03
CA GLU A 124 -11.10 9.32 8.27
C GLU A 124 -11.62 9.60 6.85
N VAL A 125 -12.16 8.60 6.17
CA VAL A 125 -12.76 8.78 4.85
C VAL A 125 -13.98 9.71 4.91
N GLU A 126 -14.86 9.54 5.89
CA GLU A 126 -16.03 10.42 6.05
C GLU A 126 -15.63 11.87 6.39
N LEU A 127 -14.55 12.06 7.16
CA LEU A 127 -13.98 13.36 7.41
C LEU A 127 -13.43 14.00 6.10
N ALA A 128 -12.68 13.23 5.31
CA ALA A 128 -12.16 13.69 4.03
C ALA A 128 -13.28 14.07 3.05
N LYS A 129 -14.38 13.31 3.01
CA LYS A 129 -15.57 13.66 2.20
C LYS A 129 -16.19 14.99 2.59
N LYS A 130 -16.21 15.30 3.88
CA LYS A 130 -16.73 16.60 4.37
C LYS A 130 -15.85 17.78 3.97
N ILE A 131 -14.53 17.58 4.02
CA ILE A 131 -13.56 18.65 3.74
C ILE A 131 -13.33 18.81 2.23
N PHE A 132 -13.29 17.70 1.47
CA PHE A 132 -13.00 17.66 0.03
C PHE A 132 -14.05 16.84 -0.72
N PRO A 133 -15.32 17.28 -0.76
CA PRO A 133 -16.40 16.49 -1.34
C PRO A 133 -16.18 16.15 -2.82
N GLU A 134 -15.61 17.06 -3.60
CA GLU A 134 -15.37 16.82 -5.03
C GLU A 134 -14.36 15.69 -5.29
N THR A 135 -13.40 15.50 -4.38
CA THR A 135 -12.38 14.47 -4.51
C THR A 135 -12.86 13.11 -3.97
N TRP A 136 -13.60 13.09 -2.86
CA TRP A 136 -13.85 11.87 -2.10
C TRP A 136 -15.30 11.42 -2.05
N LYS A 137 -16.28 12.22 -2.56
CA LYS A 137 -17.70 11.87 -2.44
C LYS A 137 -18.09 10.52 -3.04
N GLY A 138 -17.39 10.10 -4.09
CA GLY A 138 -17.64 8.82 -4.76
C GLY A 138 -17.07 7.60 -4.05
N LEU A 139 -16.28 7.78 -2.97
CA LEU A 139 -15.68 6.67 -2.27
C LEU A 139 -16.68 6.00 -1.34
N ASP A 140 -17.04 4.76 -1.66
CA ASP A 140 -17.90 3.93 -0.81
C ASP A 140 -17.07 3.19 0.25
N THR A 141 -17.27 3.52 1.52
CA THR A 141 -16.54 2.89 2.63
C THR A 141 -16.89 1.41 2.83
N ASN A 142 -17.98 0.92 2.25
CA ASN A 142 -18.32 -0.50 2.31
C ASN A 142 -17.32 -1.39 1.54
N VAL A 143 -16.57 -0.82 0.59
CA VAL A 143 -15.52 -1.55 -0.13
C VAL A 143 -14.41 -2.06 0.79
N TYR A 144 -14.21 -1.44 1.94
CA TYR A 144 -13.21 -1.87 2.92
C TYR A 144 -13.64 -3.05 3.80
N GLY A 145 -14.91 -3.46 3.73
CA GLY A 145 -15.41 -4.57 4.53
C GLY A 145 -15.70 -4.24 5.99
N LYS A 146 -15.87 -5.28 6.82
CA LYS A 146 -16.26 -5.18 8.22
C LYS A 146 -15.07 -5.28 9.19
N ASN A 147 -14.02 -5.99 8.77
CA ASN A 147 -12.81 -6.23 9.55
C ASN A 147 -11.64 -6.52 8.60
N LYS A 148 -10.45 -6.72 9.13
CA LYS A 148 -9.22 -7.00 8.35
C LYS A 148 -9.37 -8.23 7.45
N LYS A 149 -9.95 -9.31 7.95
CA LYS A 149 -10.16 -10.53 7.16
C LYS A 149 -11.07 -10.26 5.97
N ASP A 150 -12.18 -9.58 6.18
CA ASP A 150 -13.12 -9.21 5.11
C ASP A 150 -12.48 -8.25 4.09
N PHE A 151 -11.66 -7.31 4.55
CA PHE A 151 -10.86 -6.45 3.70
C PHE A 151 -9.91 -7.26 2.80
N PHE A 152 -9.16 -8.19 3.35
CA PHE A 152 -8.25 -9.04 2.58
C PHE A 152 -9.01 -9.92 1.59
N ASP A 153 -10.13 -10.50 2.00
CA ASP A 153 -10.97 -11.33 1.13
C ASP A 153 -11.51 -10.52 -0.05
N LYS A 154 -11.90 -9.28 0.15
CA LYS A 154 -12.39 -8.38 -0.91
C LYS A 154 -11.28 -7.92 -1.84
N CYS A 155 -10.10 -7.59 -1.31
CA CYS A 155 -9.00 -7.03 -2.10
C CYS A 155 -8.18 -8.11 -2.83
N PHE A 156 -7.97 -9.28 -2.21
CA PHE A 156 -6.97 -10.25 -2.67
C PHE A 156 -7.53 -11.62 -3.03
N ASN A 157 -8.83 -11.89 -2.79
CA ASN A 157 -9.41 -13.16 -3.20
C ASN A 157 -9.40 -13.27 -4.73
N VAL A 158 -8.38 -13.96 -5.22
CA VAL A 158 -8.42 -14.51 -6.58
C VAL A 158 -9.42 -15.65 -6.50
N ARG A 159 -10.65 -15.46 -7.01
CA ARG A 159 -11.61 -16.57 -7.14
C ARG A 159 -10.84 -17.72 -7.78
N LYS A 160 -10.70 -18.81 -7.02
CA LYS A 160 -10.25 -20.08 -7.60
C LYS A 160 -11.28 -20.40 -8.69
N LYS A 161 -10.88 -20.22 -9.95
CA LYS A 161 -11.60 -20.79 -11.08
C LYS A 161 -11.32 -22.28 -11.11
#